data_564dbe61857952e7b24e67549ed545c4
#
_entry.id   564dbe61857952e7b24e67549ed545c4
#
_cell.length_a   1.000
_cell.length_b   1.000
_cell.length_c   1.000
_cell.angle_alpha   90.00
_cell.angle_beta   90.00
_cell.angle_gamma   90.00
#
_symmetry.space_group_name_H-M   'P 1'
#
loop_
_entity.id
_entity.type
_entity.pdbx_description
1 polymer ?
#
loop_
_entity_poly.entity_id
_entity_poly.type
_entity_poly.pdbx_seq_one_letter_code
_entity_poly.pdbx_strand_id
1 'polypeptide(L)'
;YVASIVSYFQLVASFGVNNYAITEGAKIRDDKAKLNKFASEMFFINLVFTVLAYIGFAGALFLPKFDGYEMLLLISSSTILFTTLGMEWLYELLEEYEYITIRSVIFQVVALVMLFVLVRNEGDVAWYVALTAVSTVGSGVLNFIHSRHYIHLFETRVHWADIKVHMKPMVYMFGVSIASVIYLNSDITMLGWMKGDKDAGIYTTASKMNQVLCTLIKSLSTVIMPRMAYYLENDQKDNFDRLLKQAFRFMMMLIVPCMVGMLLISPEVIHLISGKNYSEFFPSVTTSRILAINLFFSPINGFIAYQIFMPKKKEKIIFWATL
;
A
#
# COMPACT_ATOMS: atom_id res chain seq x y z
N TYR A 1 3.85 13.38 6.90
CA TYR A 1 5.03 13.03 7.71
C TYR A 1 4.70 11.94 8.74
N VAL A 2 3.76 12.14 9.68
CA VAL A 2 3.37 11.14 10.70
C VAL A 2 3.04 9.78 10.07
N ALA A 3 2.23 9.76 9.02
CA ALA A 3 1.84 8.54 8.32
C ALA A 3 3.06 7.79 7.70
N SER A 4 4.05 8.53 7.17
CA SER A 4 5.26 7.88 6.61
C SER A 4 6.12 7.23 7.70
N ILE A 5 6.21 7.84 8.87
CA ILE A 5 6.90 7.24 10.02
C ILE A 5 6.19 5.95 10.48
N VAL A 6 4.87 5.99 10.64
CA VAL A 6 4.10 4.82 11.06
C VAL A 6 4.19 3.68 10.04
N SER A 7 4.30 3.99 8.74
CA SER A 7 4.42 2.98 7.69
C SER A 7 5.69 2.12 7.81
N TYR A 8 6.78 2.65 8.35
CA TYR A 8 8.00 1.84 8.62
C TYR A 8 7.76 0.83 9.75
N PHE A 9 7.02 1.21 10.79
CA PHE A 9 6.66 0.28 11.85
C PHE A 9 5.63 -0.75 11.39
N GLN A 10 4.68 -0.37 10.52
CA GLN A 10 3.78 -1.32 9.86
C GLN A 10 4.53 -2.33 9.00
N LEU A 11 5.58 -1.89 8.30
CA LEU A 11 6.46 -2.77 7.54
C LEU A 11 7.13 -3.81 8.44
N VAL A 12 7.67 -3.39 9.61
CA VAL A 12 8.25 -4.32 10.58
C VAL A 12 7.20 -5.28 11.12
N ALA A 13 6.01 -4.78 11.49
CA ALA A 13 4.91 -5.59 11.97
C ALA A 13 4.47 -6.65 10.95
N SER A 14 4.40 -6.29 9.67
CA SER A 14 4.00 -7.23 8.62
C SER A 14 5.04 -8.31 8.33
N PHE A 15 6.33 -8.03 8.49
CA PHE A 15 7.47 -8.93 8.28
C PHE A 15 7.36 -9.84 7.05
N GLY A 16 6.80 -9.32 5.96
CA GLY A 16 6.59 -10.07 4.72
C GLY A 16 5.46 -11.11 4.77
N VAL A 17 4.70 -11.19 5.87
CA VAL A 17 3.56 -12.11 6.04
C VAL A 17 2.57 -11.95 4.89
N ASN A 18 2.19 -10.73 4.54
CA ASN A 18 1.15 -10.48 3.53
C ASN A 18 1.46 -11.20 2.21
N ASN A 19 2.60 -10.89 1.59
CA ASN A 19 2.97 -11.49 0.30
C ASN A 19 3.19 -12.99 0.38
N TYR A 20 3.81 -13.46 1.49
CA TYR A 20 4.08 -14.88 1.71
C TYR A 20 2.79 -15.67 1.92
N ALA A 21 1.89 -15.17 2.78
CA ALA A 21 0.64 -15.84 3.11
C ALA A 21 -0.28 -15.96 1.89
N ILE A 22 -0.37 -14.93 1.05
CA ILE A 22 -1.15 -15.00 -0.19
C ILE A 22 -0.58 -16.07 -1.12
N THR A 23 0.75 -16.06 -1.33
CA THR A 23 1.40 -16.98 -2.30
C THR A 23 1.35 -18.43 -1.86
N GLU A 24 1.68 -18.73 -0.59
CA GLU A 24 1.72 -20.11 -0.08
C GLU A 24 0.34 -20.59 0.37
N GLY A 25 -0.47 -19.68 0.96
CA GLY A 25 -1.82 -20.01 1.40
C GLY A 25 -2.76 -20.37 0.25
N ALA A 26 -2.63 -19.71 -0.91
CA ALA A 26 -3.42 -20.03 -2.10
C ALA A 26 -3.24 -21.48 -2.57
N LYS A 27 -2.07 -22.10 -2.33
CA LYS A 27 -1.80 -23.50 -2.69
C LYS A 27 -2.56 -24.52 -1.84
N ILE A 28 -3.00 -24.12 -0.66
CA ILE A 28 -3.61 -24.99 0.35
C ILE A 28 -5.04 -24.55 0.73
N ARG A 29 -5.58 -23.56 0.04
CA ARG A 29 -6.87 -22.93 0.41
C ARG A 29 -8.05 -23.89 0.43
N ASP A 30 -8.02 -24.96 -0.39
CA ASP A 30 -9.11 -25.93 -0.47
C ASP A 30 -9.08 -26.96 0.69
N ASP A 31 -7.96 -27.07 1.42
CA ASP A 31 -7.80 -27.94 2.59
C ASP A 31 -7.99 -27.12 3.86
N LYS A 32 -9.21 -27.16 4.44
CA LYS A 32 -9.56 -26.39 5.63
C LYS A 32 -8.64 -26.63 6.82
N ALA A 33 -8.17 -27.87 7.03
CA ALA A 33 -7.32 -28.19 8.17
C ALA A 33 -5.93 -27.57 8.02
N LYS A 34 -5.33 -27.68 6.81
CA LYS A 34 -4.05 -27.06 6.50
C LYS A 34 -4.15 -25.55 6.50
N LEU A 35 -5.22 -24.97 5.92
CA LEU A 35 -5.46 -23.55 5.92
C LEU A 35 -5.56 -22.98 7.34
N ASN A 36 -6.31 -23.66 8.23
CA ASN A 36 -6.47 -23.21 9.61
C ASN A 36 -5.14 -23.21 10.37
N LYS A 37 -4.34 -24.29 10.22
CA LYS A 37 -3.00 -24.37 10.81
C LYS A 37 -2.09 -23.26 10.28
N PHE A 38 -1.99 -23.11 8.96
CA PHE A 38 -1.16 -22.10 8.31
C PHE A 38 -1.57 -20.69 8.71
N ALA A 39 -2.87 -20.38 8.70
CA ALA A 39 -3.36 -19.08 9.10
C ALA A 39 -3.04 -18.75 10.56
N SER A 40 -3.13 -19.72 11.46
CA SER A 40 -2.75 -19.55 12.86
C SER A 40 -1.25 -19.27 13.01
N GLU A 41 -0.40 -19.95 12.24
CA GLU A 41 1.06 -19.71 12.21
C GLU A 41 1.38 -18.30 11.69
N MET A 42 0.77 -17.89 10.58
CA MET A 42 0.97 -16.54 9.99
C MET A 42 0.48 -15.44 10.93
N PHE A 43 -0.68 -15.62 11.55
CA PHE A 43 -1.20 -14.66 12.51
C PHE A 43 -0.30 -14.54 13.74
N PHE A 44 0.21 -15.64 14.28
CA PHE A 44 1.11 -15.63 15.42
C PHE A 44 2.44 -14.92 15.09
N ILE A 45 3.04 -15.22 13.94
CA ILE A 45 4.26 -14.53 13.47
C ILE A 45 3.99 -13.02 13.36
N ASN A 46 2.89 -12.63 12.71
CA ASN A 46 2.52 -11.24 12.53
C ASN A 46 2.33 -10.53 13.89
N LEU A 47 1.70 -11.20 14.86
CA LEU A 47 1.51 -10.67 16.21
C LEU A 47 2.84 -10.44 16.93
N VAL A 48 3.79 -11.39 16.85
CA VAL A 48 5.13 -11.26 17.45
C VAL A 48 5.87 -10.06 16.86
N PHE A 49 5.87 -9.92 15.53
CA PHE A 49 6.51 -8.77 14.89
C PHE A 49 5.78 -7.45 15.14
N THR A 50 4.47 -7.49 15.35
CA THR A 50 3.70 -6.31 15.78
C THR A 50 4.13 -5.84 17.17
N VAL A 51 4.34 -6.78 18.12
CA VAL A 51 4.87 -6.43 19.44
C VAL A 51 6.28 -5.82 19.32
N LEU A 52 7.16 -6.40 18.50
CA LEU A 52 8.49 -5.85 18.25
C LEU A 52 8.41 -4.46 17.61
N ALA A 53 7.50 -4.25 16.66
CA ALA A 53 7.26 -2.94 16.05
C ALA A 53 6.82 -1.91 17.09
N TYR A 54 5.92 -2.27 18.03
CA TYR A 54 5.50 -1.36 19.11
C TYR A 54 6.62 -1.07 20.12
N ILE A 55 7.49 -2.02 20.42
CA ILE A 55 8.67 -1.77 21.26
C ILE A 55 9.59 -0.75 20.58
N GLY A 56 9.87 -0.94 19.29
CA GLY A 56 10.65 0.01 18.50
C GLY A 56 9.96 1.38 18.40
N PHE A 57 8.65 1.40 18.17
CA PHE A 57 7.84 2.62 18.13
C PHE A 57 7.87 3.39 19.46
N ALA A 58 7.69 2.69 20.57
CA ALA A 58 7.78 3.30 21.90
C ALA A 58 9.18 3.90 22.15
N GLY A 59 10.25 3.20 21.73
CA GLY A 59 11.60 3.75 21.77
C GLY A 59 11.79 4.99 20.90
N ALA A 60 11.16 5.01 19.71
CA ALA A 60 11.24 6.16 18.81
C ALA A 60 10.54 7.41 19.37
N LEU A 61 9.46 7.26 20.16
CA LEU A 61 8.76 8.40 20.77
C LEU A 61 9.65 9.24 21.72
N PHE A 62 10.74 8.66 22.25
CA PHE A 62 11.70 9.40 23.07
C PHE A 62 12.71 10.23 22.27
N LEU A 63 12.67 10.18 20.95
CA LEU A 63 13.56 11.00 20.12
C LEU A 63 13.05 12.46 20.10
N PRO A 64 13.92 13.46 20.38
CA PRO A 64 13.53 14.88 20.41
C PRO A 64 12.89 15.37 19.10
N LYS A 65 13.08 14.64 18.01
CA LYS A 65 12.53 14.98 16.69
C LYS A 65 11.02 14.79 16.61
N PHE A 66 10.44 14.01 17.52
CA PHE A 66 9.00 13.72 17.57
C PHE A 66 8.28 14.53 18.66
N ASP A 67 8.98 15.45 19.32
CA ASP A 67 8.38 16.36 20.29
C ASP A 67 7.27 17.17 19.60
N GLY A 68 6.07 17.13 20.19
CA GLY A 68 4.86 17.76 19.65
C GLY A 68 4.06 16.91 18.64
N TYR A 69 4.55 15.74 18.24
CA TYR A 69 3.84 14.79 17.37
C TYR A 69 3.33 13.56 18.10
N GLU A 70 3.58 13.43 19.41
CA GLU A 70 3.34 12.21 20.19
C GLU A 70 1.88 11.76 20.07
N MET A 71 0.93 12.70 20.23
CA MET A 71 -0.49 12.41 20.13
C MET A 71 -0.88 11.90 18.73
N LEU A 72 -0.37 12.54 17.69
CA LEU A 72 -0.65 12.16 16.31
C LEU A 72 -0.03 10.80 15.96
N LEU A 73 1.17 10.55 16.44
CA LEU A 73 1.87 9.26 16.28
C LEU A 73 1.13 8.16 17.03
N LEU A 74 0.68 8.38 18.26
CA LEU A 74 -0.10 7.41 19.02
C LEU A 74 -1.43 7.07 18.34
N ILE A 75 -2.18 8.06 17.86
CA ILE A 75 -3.42 7.83 17.12
C ILE A 75 -3.13 7.00 15.86
N SER A 76 -2.13 7.39 15.06
CA SER A 76 -1.77 6.69 13.84
C SER A 76 -1.24 5.27 14.10
N SER A 77 -0.56 5.04 15.23
CA SER A 77 -0.01 3.71 15.58
C SER A 77 -1.09 2.65 15.73
N SER A 78 -2.34 3.04 16.03
CA SER A 78 -3.46 2.10 16.06
C SER A 78 -3.57 1.29 14.75
N THR A 79 -3.22 1.89 13.62
CA THR A 79 -3.22 1.21 12.33
C THR A 79 -2.26 0.02 12.25
N ILE A 80 -1.15 0.03 13.01
CA ILE A 80 -0.19 -1.08 13.08
C ILE A 80 -0.89 -2.34 13.62
N LEU A 81 -1.58 -2.21 14.76
CA LEU A 81 -2.30 -3.31 15.39
C LEU A 81 -3.46 -3.80 14.53
N PHE A 82 -4.27 -2.88 14.01
CA PHE A 82 -5.48 -3.26 13.27
C PHE A 82 -5.18 -3.77 11.86
N THR A 83 -4.04 -3.44 11.26
CA THR A 83 -3.54 -4.11 10.05
C THR A 83 -3.21 -5.58 10.34
N THR A 84 -2.58 -5.86 11.47
CA THR A 84 -2.27 -7.24 11.90
C THR A 84 -3.53 -8.03 12.23
N LEU A 85 -4.44 -7.47 13.04
CA LEU A 85 -5.71 -8.11 13.39
C LEU A 85 -6.61 -8.31 12.16
N GLY A 86 -6.54 -7.39 11.21
CA GLY A 86 -7.36 -7.40 10.00
C GLY A 86 -7.07 -8.54 9.04
N MET A 87 -5.88 -9.14 9.11
CA MET A 87 -5.48 -10.31 8.29
C MET A 87 -5.97 -10.19 6.84
N GLU A 88 -5.75 -9.05 6.19
CA GLU A 88 -6.27 -8.79 4.83
C GLU A 88 -5.78 -9.84 3.82
N TRP A 89 -4.55 -10.34 4.02
CA TRP A 89 -3.97 -11.43 3.26
C TRP A 89 -4.83 -12.73 3.25
N LEU A 90 -5.63 -12.98 4.31
CA LEU A 90 -6.53 -14.14 4.38
C LEU A 90 -7.64 -14.03 3.32
N TYR A 91 -8.22 -12.85 3.18
CA TYR A 91 -9.29 -12.61 2.21
C TYR A 91 -8.76 -12.57 0.77
N GLU A 92 -7.54 -12.05 0.58
CA GLU A 92 -6.88 -12.06 -0.73
C GLU A 92 -6.53 -13.48 -1.19
N LEU A 93 -6.03 -14.35 -0.28
CA LEU A 93 -5.75 -15.75 -0.63
C LEU A 93 -7.03 -16.58 -0.90
N LEU A 94 -8.15 -16.20 -0.25
CA LEU A 94 -9.46 -16.79 -0.48
C LEU A 94 -10.19 -16.21 -1.69
N GLU A 95 -9.61 -15.16 -2.32
CA GLU A 95 -10.21 -14.43 -3.46
C GLU A 95 -11.53 -13.70 -3.10
N GLU A 96 -11.74 -13.35 -1.82
CA GLU A 96 -12.91 -12.63 -1.31
C GLU A 96 -12.83 -11.11 -1.60
N TYR A 97 -12.52 -10.78 -2.85
CA TYR A 97 -12.31 -9.38 -3.28
C TYR A 97 -13.58 -8.53 -3.20
N GLU A 98 -14.76 -9.14 -3.36
CA GLU A 98 -16.04 -8.44 -3.22
C GLU A 98 -16.21 -7.91 -1.80
N TYR A 99 -15.97 -8.76 -0.81
CA TYR A 99 -16.04 -8.38 0.60
C TYR A 99 -15.04 -7.27 0.94
N ILE A 100 -13.77 -7.42 0.54
CA ILE A 100 -12.73 -6.41 0.77
C ILE A 100 -13.14 -5.07 0.16
N THR A 101 -13.64 -5.08 -1.09
CA THR A 101 -13.98 -3.87 -1.83
C THR A 101 -15.17 -3.14 -1.18
N ILE A 102 -16.27 -3.85 -0.95
CA ILE A 102 -17.49 -3.25 -0.35
C ILE A 102 -17.17 -2.66 1.02
N ARG A 103 -16.52 -3.44 1.89
CA ARG A 103 -16.11 -2.97 3.21
C ARG A 103 -15.22 -1.73 3.12
N SER A 104 -14.18 -1.75 2.28
CA SER A 104 -13.23 -0.63 2.16
C SER A 104 -13.92 0.64 1.66
N VAL A 105 -14.80 0.52 0.68
CA VAL A 105 -15.58 1.66 0.16
C VAL A 105 -16.48 2.23 1.25
N ILE A 106 -17.18 1.40 2.03
CA ILE A 106 -18.04 1.87 3.13
C ILE A 106 -17.22 2.68 4.13
N PHE A 107 -16.10 2.16 4.62
CA PHE A 107 -15.30 2.89 5.60
C PHE A 107 -14.66 4.15 5.02
N GLN A 108 -14.25 4.15 3.75
CA GLN A 108 -13.73 5.35 3.09
C GLN A 108 -14.81 6.44 2.96
N VAL A 109 -16.04 6.06 2.59
CA VAL A 109 -17.17 7.00 2.51
C VAL A 109 -17.51 7.54 3.89
N VAL A 110 -17.59 6.69 4.92
CA VAL A 110 -17.82 7.11 6.30
C VAL A 110 -16.73 8.07 6.77
N ALA A 111 -15.45 7.73 6.57
CA ALA A 111 -14.32 8.59 6.94
C ALA A 111 -14.39 9.94 6.20
N LEU A 112 -14.74 9.94 4.91
CA LEU A 112 -14.89 11.15 4.11
C LEU A 112 -16.01 12.05 4.63
N VAL A 113 -17.18 11.48 4.92
CA VAL A 113 -18.32 12.25 5.49
C VAL A 113 -17.94 12.83 6.84
N MET A 114 -17.35 12.01 7.72
CA MET A 114 -16.91 12.48 9.04
C MET A 114 -15.84 13.55 8.95
N LEU A 115 -14.98 13.50 7.93
CA LEU A 115 -13.96 14.53 7.69
C LEU A 115 -14.59 15.89 7.47
N PHE A 116 -15.62 15.99 6.64
CA PHE A 116 -16.35 17.26 6.40
C PHE A 116 -17.12 17.75 7.62
N VAL A 117 -17.50 16.86 8.53
CA VAL A 117 -18.26 17.20 9.74
C VAL A 117 -17.33 17.66 10.87
N LEU A 118 -16.22 16.95 11.08
CA LEU A 118 -15.35 17.10 12.26
C LEU A 118 -14.13 17.99 12.02
N VAL A 119 -13.60 18.04 10.80
CA VAL A 119 -12.41 18.84 10.48
C VAL A 119 -12.85 20.16 9.85
N ARG A 120 -12.88 21.22 10.64
CA ARG A 120 -13.34 22.56 10.21
C ARG A 120 -12.29 23.64 10.36
N ASN A 121 -11.33 23.45 11.24
CA ASN A 121 -10.32 24.42 11.60
C ASN A 121 -8.92 23.83 11.51
N GLU A 122 -7.90 24.66 11.42
CA GLU A 122 -6.51 24.24 11.39
C GLU A 122 -6.06 23.47 12.67
N GLY A 123 -6.74 23.70 13.81
CA GLY A 123 -6.49 22.97 15.06
C GLY A 123 -7.00 21.52 15.08
N ASP A 124 -7.83 21.12 14.11
CA ASP A 124 -8.48 19.81 14.08
C ASP A 124 -7.61 18.69 13.47
N VAL A 125 -6.28 18.89 13.44
CA VAL A 125 -5.33 17.91 12.84
C VAL A 125 -5.44 16.53 13.49
N ALA A 126 -5.68 16.47 14.81
CA ALA A 126 -5.86 15.20 15.52
C ALA A 126 -7.09 14.42 15.00
N TRP A 127 -8.20 15.13 14.73
CA TRP A 127 -9.38 14.52 14.12
C TRP A 127 -9.10 14.04 12.70
N TYR A 128 -8.37 14.80 11.89
CA TYR A 128 -7.95 14.38 10.57
C TYR A 128 -7.16 13.07 10.61
N VAL A 129 -6.15 12.99 11.50
CA VAL A 129 -5.33 11.78 11.67
C VAL A 129 -6.17 10.61 12.18
N ALA A 130 -7.05 10.84 13.15
CA ALA A 130 -7.94 9.80 13.66
C ALA A 130 -8.88 9.26 12.57
N LEU A 131 -9.44 10.12 11.73
CA LEU A 131 -10.34 9.71 10.65
C LEU A 131 -9.60 8.92 9.55
N THR A 132 -8.36 9.26 9.25
CA THR A 132 -7.54 8.44 8.32
C THR A 132 -7.28 7.04 8.90
N ALA A 133 -7.15 6.91 10.21
CA ALA A 133 -7.00 5.62 10.89
C ALA A 133 -8.32 4.83 10.98
N VAL A 134 -9.47 5.49 11.07
CA VAL A 134 -10.81 4.86 11.22
C VAL A 134 -11.08 3.83 10.12
N SER A 135 -10.70 4.10 8.88
CA SER A 135 -10.87 3.15 7.77
C SER A 135 -10.10 1.86 8.01
N THR A 136 -8.85 1.95 8.45
CA THR A 136 -8.01 0.78 8.74
C THR A 136 -8.48 0.04 9.99
N VAL A 137 -8.78 0.78 11.06
CA VAL A 137 -9.24 0.22 12.33
C VAL A 137 -10.58 -0.48 12.16
N GLY A 138 -11.56 0.18 11.56
CA GLY A 138 -12.87 -0.39 11.33
C GLY A 138 -12.83 -1.60 10.40
N SER A 139 -12.07 -1.51 9.34
CA SER A 139 -11.79 -2.63 8.44
C SER A 139 -11.14 -3.80 9.17
N GLY A 140 -10.15 -3.53 10.01
CA GLY A 140 -9.44 -4.56 10.80
C GLY A 140 -10.35 -5.27 11.79
N VAL A 141 -11.23 -4.53 12.49
CA VAL A 141 -12.21 -5.11 13.42
C VAL A 141 -13.19 -6.02 12.69
N LEU A 142 -13.79 -5.54 11.59
CA LEU A 142 -14.74 -6.35 10.83
C LEU A 142 -14.07 -7.60 10.24
N ASN A 143 -12.87 -7.48 9.72
CA ASN A 143 -12.12 -8.61 9.23
C ASN A 143 -11.87 -9.65 10.32
N PHE A 144 -11.41 -9.22 11.49
CA PHE A 144 -11.16 -10.13 12.60
C PHE A 144 -12.42 -10.91 13.02
N ILE A 145 -13.56 -10.22 13.05
CA ILE A 145 -14.85 -10.87 13.38
C ILE A 145 -15.25 -11.84 12.26
N HIS A 146 -15.17 -11.41 11.02
CA HIS A 146 -15.58 -12.19 9.85
C HIS A 146 -14.64 -13.38 9.57
N SER A 147 -13.35 -13.28 9.92
CA SER A 147 -12.37 -14.36 9.72
C SER A 147 -12.77 -15.67 10.40
N ARG A 148 -13.59 -15.60 11.48
CA ARG A 148 -14.11 -16.77 12.20
C ARG A 148 -14.97 -17.72 11.34
N HIS A 149 -15.46 -17.23 10.19
CA HIS A 149 -16.17 -18.07 9.23
C HIS A 149 -15.24 -19.00 8.43
N TYR A 150 -13.98 -18.62 8.32
CA TYR A 150 -12.98 -19.33 7.50
C TYR A 150 -11.98 -20.10 8.34
N ILE A 151 -11.59 -19.54 9.49
CA ILE A 151 -10.49 -20.09 10.32
C ILE A 151 -10.82 -19.98 11.81
N HIS A 152 -10.25 -20.91 12.58
CA HIS A 152 -10.32 -20.97 14.04
C HIS A 152 -8.92 -20.81 14.64
N LEU A 153 -8.46 -19.57 14.77
CA LEU A 153 -7.08 -19.21 15.13
C LEU A 153 -6.54 -19.86 16.42
N PHE A 154 -7.42 -20.12 17.40
CA PHE A 154 -7.00 -20.56 18.74
C PHE A 154 -7.17 -22.07 18.97
N GLU A 155 -7.70 -22.80 17.99
CA GLU A 155 -7.88 -24.26 18.10
C GLU A 155 -6.61 -25.03 17.74
N THR A 156 -5.71 -24.42 16.95
CA THR A 156 -4.49 -25.07 16.49
C THR A 156 -3.30 -24.62 17.35
N ARG A 157 -2.58 -25.58 17.93
CA ARG A 157 -1.33 -25.28 18.65
C ARG A 157 -0.22 -24.98 17.65
N VAL A 158 0.31 -23.77 17.72
CA VAL A 158 1.46 -23.32 16.90
C VAL A 158 2.75 -23.77 17.58
N HIS A 159 3.56 -24.59 16.92
CA HIS A 159 4.86 -25.02 17.41
C HIS A 159 5.99 -24.19 16.78
N TRP A 160 7.03 -23.93 17.54
CA TRP A 160 8.20 -23.16 17.07
C TRP A 160 8.89 -23.79 15.84
N ALA A 161 8.85 -25.13 15.74
CA ALA A 161 9.39 -25.85 14.59
C ALA A 161 8.65 -25.51 13.29
N ASP A 162 7.33 -25.34 13.34
CA ASP A 162 6.49 -24.98 12.20
C ASP A 162 6.82 -23.55 11.74
N ILE A 163 6.99 -22.63 12.68
CA ILE A 163 7.35 -21.22 12.39
C ILE A 163 8.68 -21.12 11.65
N LYS A 164 9.69 -21.88 12.03
CA LYS A 164 11.04 -21.83 11.42
C LYS A 164 11.03 -22.09 9.91
N VAL A 165 10.13 -22.93 9.43
CA VAL A 165 10.02 -23.27 7.99
C VAL A 165 9.62 -22.03 7.18
N HIS A 166 8.78 -21.16 7.76
CA HIS A 166 8.28 -19.95 7.09
C HIS A 166 9.27 -18.79 7.14
N MET A 167 10.17 -18.75 8.13
CA MET A 167 11.04 -17.60 8.36
C MET A 167 11.93 -17.26 7.16
N LYS A 168 12.57 -18.26 6.54
CA LYS A 168 13.51 -18.02 5.43
C LYS A 168 12.85 -17.37 4.22
N PRO A 169 11.74 -17.89 3.66
CA PRO A 169 11.06 -17.23 2.55
C PRO A 169 10.45 -15.89 2.94
N MET A 170 9.97 -15.73 4.17
CA MET A 170 9.42 -14.46 4.64
C MET A 170 10.46 -13.34 4.71
N VAL A 171 11.71 -13.64 5.09
CA VAL A 171 12.82 -12.67 5.06
C VAL A 171 13.04 -12.12 3.64
N TYR A 172 12.94 -12.96 2.60
CA TYR A 172 13.01 -12.49 1.22
C TYR A 172 11.86 -11.55 0.86
N MET A 173 10.62 -11.94 1.22
CA MET A 173 9.45 -11.10 0.96
C MET A 173 9.50 -9.77 1.76
N PHE A 174 10.04 -9.82 2.97
CA PHE A 174 10.29 -8.64 3.79
C PHE A 174 11.31 -7.71 3.12
N GLY A 175 12.40 -8.25 2.57
CA GLY A 175 13.39 -7.45 1.81
C GLY A 175 12.76 -6.70 0.64
N VAL A 176 11.88 -7.34 -0.13
CA VAL A 176 11.14 -6.70 -1.22
C VAL A 176 10.22 -5.59 -0.67
N SER A 177 9.54 -5.88 0.44
CA SER A 177 8.64 -4.89 1.08
C SER A 177 9.41 -3.68 1.62
N ILE A 178 10.61 -3.89 2.21
CA ILE A 178 11.50 -2.80 2.65
C ILE A 178 11.83 -1.87 1.47
N ALA A 179 12.30 -2.43 0.36
CA ALA A 179 12.66 -1.64 -0.82
C ALA A 179 11.45 -0.80 -1.30
N SER A 180 10.27 -1.41 -1.35
CA SER A 180 9.05 -0.73 -1.78
C SER A 180 8.62 0.39 -0.83
N VAL A 181 8.64 0.15 0.49
CA VAL A 181 8.22 1.15 1.49
C VAL A 181 9.22 2.30 1.56
N ILE A 182 10.52 2.02 1.50
CA ILE A 182 11.55 3.06 1.42
C ILE A 182 11.34 3.90 0.17
N TYR A 183 11.18 3.28 -0.99
CA TYR A 183 10.95 3.97 -2.26
C TYR A 183 9.73 4.91 -2.23
N LEU A 184 8.65 4.50 -1.55
CA LEU A 184 7.39 5.26 -1.54
C LEU A 184 7.34 6.35 -0.47
N ASN A 185 8.14 6.26 0.60
CA ASN A 185 7.99 7.14 1.77
C ASN A 185 9.25 7.92 2.14
N SER A 186 10.43 7.55 1.61
CA SER A 186 11.69 8.18 2.01
C SER A 186 11.75 9.67 1.69
N ASP A 187 11.22 10.07 0.55
CA ASP A 187 11.17 11.46 0.10
C ASP A 187 10.36 12.35 1.07
N ILE A 188 9.17 11.91 1.45
CA ILE A 188 8.32 12.63 2.41
C ILE A 188 8.97 12.66 3.80
N THR A 189 9.56 11.53 4.21
CA THR A 189 10.25 11.43 5.51
C THR A 189 11.46 12.35 5.57
N MET A 190 12.29 12.35 4.52
CA MET A 190 13.46 13.21 4.43
C MET A 190 13.08 14.69 4.40
N LEU A 191 12.07 15.08 3.62
CA LEU A 191 11.58 16.46 3.58
C LEU A 191 11.07 16.91 4.95
N GLY A 192 10.25 16.09 5.61
CA GLY A 192 9.75 16.38 6.95
C GLY A 192 10.89 16.51 7.98
N TRP A 193 11.93 15.71 7.84
CA TRP A 193 13.08 15.74 8.75
C TRP A 193 14.01 16.94 8.52
N MET A 194 14.23 17.30 7.25
CA MET A 194 15.22 18.34 6.87
C MET A 194 14.61 19.74 6.78
N LYS A 195 13.35 19.85 6.31
CA LYS A 195 12.70 21.12 5.97
C LYS A 195 11.45 21.41 6.81
N GLY A 196 10.88 20.36 7.45
CA GLY A 196 9.67 20.47 8.26
C GLY A 196 8.38 20.16 7.50
N ASP A 197 7.26 20.29 8.23
CA ASP A 197 5.95 19.82 7.77
C ASP A 197 5.41 20.57 6.56
N LYS A 198 5.72 21.86 6.46
CA LYS A 198 5.25 22.71 5.35
C LYS A 198 5.75 22.20 4.02
N ASP A 199 7.06 21.99 3.89
CA ASP A 199 7.66 21.49 2.65
C ASP A 199 7.25 20.04 2.35
N ALA A 200 7.14 19.20 3.38
CA ALA A 200 6.59 17.85 3.25
C ALA A 200 5.11 17.88 2.77
N GLY A 201 4.31 18.82 3.25
CA GLY A 201 2.93 19.03 2.82
C GLY A 201 2.82 19.45 1.36
N ILE A 202 3.63 20.42 0.95
CA ILE A 202 3.73 20.91 -0.44
C ILE A 202 4.06 19.75 -1.39
N TYR A 203 5.09 18.97 -1.04
CA TYR A 203 5.50 17.80 -1.82
C TYR A 203 4.42 16.71 -1.84
N THR A 204 3.82 16.40 -0.69
CA THR A 204 2.80 15.36 -0.57
C THR A 204 1.57 15.68 -1.43
N THR A 205 1.16 16.94 -1.53
CA THR A 205 0.04 17.36 -2.37
C THR A 205 0.31 17.04 -3.84
N ALA A 206 1.48 17.39 -4.35
CA ALA A 206 1.88 17.07 -5.72
C ALA A 206 2.06 15.56 -5.96
N SER A 207 2.68 14.87 -5.01
CA SER A 207 2.95 13.43 -5.07
C SER A 207 1.66 12.61 -5.07
N LYS A 208 0.67 12.94 -4.23
CA LYS A 208 -0.64 12.28 -4.22
C LYS A 208 -1.38 12.45 -5.55
N MET A 209 -1.35 13.63 -6.14
CA MET A 209 -1.93 13.88 -7.46
C MET A 209 -1.31 12.95 -8.52
N ASN A 210 0.02 12.87 -8.55
CA ASN A 210 0.74 11.97 -9.45
C ASN A 210 0.38 10.50 -9.16
N GLN A 211 0.35 10.09 -7.90
CA GLN A 211 0.03 8.72 -7.48
C GLN A 211 -1.37 8.28 -7.94
N VAL A 212 -2.38 9.14 -7.83
CA VAL A 212 -3.75 8.84 -8.30
C VAL A 212 -3.75 8.56 -9.80
N LEU A 213 -3.11 9.40 -10.60
CA LEU A 213 -3.01 9.22 -12.05
C LEU A 213 -2.22 7.96 -12.41
N CYS A 214 -1.09 7.71 -11.76
CA CYS A 214 -0.32 6.47 -11.93
C CYS A 214 -1.15 5.22 -11.61
N THR A 215 -1.93 5.24 -10.54
CA THR A 215 -2.77 4.10 -10.12
C THR A 215 -3.86 3.82 -11.14
N LEU A 216 -4.53 4.87 -11.66
CA LEU A 216 -5.52 4.72 -12.73
C LEU A 216 -4.92 4.06 -13.98
N ILE A 217 -3.73 4.47 -14.40
CA ILE A 217 -3.07 3.91 -15.57
C ILE A 217 -2.62 2.46 -15.31
N LYS A 218 -2.05 2.19 -14.13
CA LYS A 218 -1.56 0.86 -13.76
C LYS A 218 -2.67 -0.17 -13.57
N SER A 219 -3.88 0.24 -13.18
CA SER A 219 -5.03 -0.67 -13.01
C SER A 219 -5.35 -1.49 -14.27
N LEU A 220 -5.09 -0.91 -15.46
CA LEU A 220 -5.21 -1.62 -16.72
C LEU A 220 -4.28 -2.84 -16.79
N SER A 221 -3.06 -2.70 -16.31
CA SER A 221 -2.06 -3.77 -16.35
C SER A 221 -2.46 -4.97 -15.49
N THR A 222 -3.09 -4.74 -14.34
CA THR A 222 -3.53 -5.82 -13.44
C THR A 222 -4.64 -6.68 -14.06
N VAL A 223 -5.56 -6.05 -14.80
CA VAL A 223 -6.68 -6.76 -15.48
C VAL A 223 -6.18 -7.64 -16.62
N ILE A 224 -5.15 -7.22 -17.36
CA ILE A 224 -4.67 -7.92 -18.56
C ILE A 224 -3.69 -9.05 -18.21
N MET A 225 -3.00 -8.96 -17.07
CA MET A 225 -1.94 -9.88 -16.67
C MET A 225 -2.34 -11.38 -16.70
N PRO A 226 -3.50 -11.81 -16.14
CA PRO A 226 -3.87 -13.23 -16.17
C PRO A 226 -4.02 -13.78 -17.59
N ARG A 227 -4.54 -12.97 -18.50
CA ARG A 227 -4.72 -13.37 -19.90
C ARG A 227 -3.40 -13.46 -20.65
N MET A 228 -2.44 -12.59 -20.32
CA MET A 228 -1.07 -12.66 -20.84
C MET A 228 -0.37 -13.95 -20.41
N ALA A 229 -0.48 -14.31 -19.13
CA ALA A 229 0.06 -15.56 -18.58
C ALA A 229 -0.56 -16.78 -19.28
N TYR A 230 -1.89 -16.79 -19.45
CA TYR A 230 -2.60 -17.85 -20.16
C TYR A 230 -2.08 -18.06 -21.59
N TYR A 231 -1.88 -16.98 -22.37
CA TYR A 231 -1.39 -17.10 -23.75
C TYR A 231 0.04 -17.65 -23.80
N LEU A 232 0.90 -17.29 -22.85
CA LEU A 232 2.26 -17.83 -22.79
C LEU A 232 2.30 -19.31 -22.38
N GLU A 233 1.47 -19.72 -21.43
CA GLU A 233 1.40 -21.12 -20.99
C GLU A 233 0.86 -22.06 -22.09
N ASN A 234 -0.01 -21.54 -22.96
CA ASN A 234 -0.58 -22.30 -24.09
C ASN A 234 0.16 -22.09 -25.43
N ASP A 235 1.39 -21.56 -25.40
CA ASP A 235 2.24 -21.31 -26.58
C ASP A 235 1.58 -20.42 -27.68
N GLN A 236 0.60 -19.58 -27.27
CA GLN A 236 -0.12 -18.67 -28.18
C GLN A 236 0.62 -17.34 -28.34
N LYS A 237 1.83 -17.37 -28.87
CA LYS A 237 2.72 -16.21 -29.01
C LYS A 237 2.11 -15.06 -29.80
N ASP A 238 1.39 -15.35 -30.90
CA ASP A 238 0.77 -14.30 -31.69
C ASP A 238 -0.34 -13.56 -30.95
N ASN A 239 -1.13 -14.27 -30.12
CA ASN A 239 -2.17 -13.68 -29.31
C ASN A 239 -1.54 -12.85 -28.14
N PHE A 240 -0.45 -13.35 -27.56
CA PHE A 240 0.32 -12.62 -26.55
C PHE A 240 0.86 -11.31 -27.12
N ASP A 241 1.55 -11.34 -28.27
CA ASP A 241 2.14 -10.16 -28.90
C ASP A 241 1.08 -9.14 -29.35
N ARG A 242 -0.06 -9.62 -29.85
CA ARG A 242 -1.20 -8.76 -30.21
C ARG A 242 -1.75 -8.05 -28.99
N LEU A 243 -2.02 -8.78 -27.89
CA LEU A 243 -2.55 -8.22 -26.66
C LEU A 243 -1.55 -7.24 -26.03
N LEU A 244 -0.25 -7.58 -26.02
CA LEU A 244 0.82 -6.72 -25.51
C LEU A 244 0.86 -5.38 -26.25
N LYS A 245 0.81 -5.41 -27.60
CA LYS A 245 0.80 -4.17 -28.42
C LYS A 245 -0.47 -3.34 -28.20
N GLN A 246 -1.63 -3.99 -28.09
CA GLN A 246 -2.89 -3.28 -27.81
C GLN A 246 -2.88 -2.63 -26.43
N ALA A 247 -2.45 -3.37 -25.40
CA ALA A 247 -2.35 -2.87 -24.02
C ALA A 247 -1.36 -1.71 -23.92
N PHE A 248 -0.20 -1.82 -24.55
CA PHE A 248 0.80 -0.75 -24.57
C PHE A 248 0.26 0.52 -25.29
N ARG A 249 -0.38 0.35 -26.44
CA ARG A 249 -1.00 1.48 -27.17
C ARG A 249 -2.07 2.17 -26.32
N PHE A 250 -2.93 1.40 -25.67
CA PHE A 250 -3.98 1.95 -24.82
C PHE A 250 -3.39 2.67 -23.60
N MET A 251 -2.37 2.08 -22.97
CA MET A 251 -1.66 2.70 -21.86
C MET A 251 -1.02 4.04 -22.28
N MET A 252 -0.35 4.09 -23.45
CA MET A 252 0.23 5.33 -23.97
C MET A 252 -0.83 6.39 -24.29
N MET A 253 -2.01 5.96 -24.77
CA MET A 253 -3.15 6.85 -25.01
C MET A 253 -3.68 7.48 -23.72
N LEU A 254 -3.48 6.87 -22.56
CA LEU A 254 -3.81 7.44 -21.25
C LEU A 254 -2.65 8.25 -20.68
N ILE A 255 -1.42 7.75 -20.75
CA ILE A 255 -0.23 8.42 -20.19
C ILE A 255 -0.05 9.82 -20.78
N VAL A 256 -0.09 9.93 -22.11
CA VAL A 256 0.26 11.19 -22.79
C VAL A 256 -0.73 12.31 -22.42
N PRO A 257 -2.06 12.15 -22.50
CA PRO A 257 -3.00 13.19 -22.08
C PRO A 257 -2.91 13.49 -20.57
N CYS A 258 -2.72 12.47 -19.72
CA CYS A 258 -2.57 12.70 -18.28
C CYS A 258 -1.30 13.49 -17.96
N MET A 259 -0.18 13.18 -18.61
CA MET A 259 1.08 13.90 -18.44
C MET A 259 0.95 15.36 -18.93
N VAL A 260 0.42 15.57 -20.12
CA VAL A 260 0.20 16.91 -20.69
C VAL A 260 -0.81 17.68 -19.84
N GLY A 261 -1.89 17.03 -19.44
CA GLY A 261 -2.87 17.62 -18.52
C GLY A 261 -2.23 18.08 -17.21
N MET A 262 -1.42 17.20 -16.57
CA MET A 262 -0.73 17.55 -15.34
C MET A 262 0.24 18.70 -15.50
N LEU A 263 0.91 18.83 -16.66
CA LEU A 263 1.80 19.96 -16.98
C LEU A 263 1.03 21.29 -17.13
N LEU A 264 -0.13 21.25 -17.78
CA LEU A 264 -0.90 22.44 -18.14
C LEU A 264 -1.83 22.90 -17.02
N ILE A 265 -2.64 21.99 -16.45
CA ILE A 265 -3.69 22.32 -15.49
C ILE A 265 -3.29 22.15 -14.01
N SER A 266 -1.99 21.91 -13.74
CA SER A 266 -1.53 21.79 -12.34
C SER A 266 -1.83 23.02 -11.48
N PRO A 267 -1.75 24.28 -11.95
CA PRO A 267 -2.11 25.43 -11.13
C PRO A 267 -3.57 25.39 -10.69
N GLU A 268 -4.49 25.08 -11.61
CA GLU A 268 -5.92 25.01 -11.34
C GLU A 268 -6.27 23.88 -10.38
N VAL A 269 -5.64 22.71 -10.55
CA VAL A 269 -5.86 21.57 -9.65
C VAL A 269 -5.31 21.86 -8.26
N ILE A 270 -4.11 22.44 -8.15
CA ILE A 270 -3.56 22.85 -6.85
C ILE A 270 -4.43 23.92 -6.21
N HIS A 271 -4.91 24.89 -6.98
CA HIS A 271 -5.86 25.90 -6.48
C HIS A 271 -7.15 25.28 -5.95
N LEU A 272 -7.70 24.29 -6.65
CA LEU A 272 -8.90 23.55 -6.23
C LEU A 272 -8.66 22.78 -4.90
N ILE A 273 -7.51 22.14 -4.76
CA ILE A 273 -7.17 21.33 -3.58
C ILE A 273 -6.85 22.22 -2.38
N SER A 274 -6.08 23.30 -2.57
CA SER A 274 -5.61 24.16 -1.48
C SER A 274 -6.57 25.28 -1.11
N GLY A 275 -7.55 25.58 -1.98
CA GLY A 275 -8.58 26.58 -1.72
C GLY A 275 -8.00 27.93 -1.32
N LYS A 276 -8.33 28.42 -0.13
CA LYS A 276 -7.86 29.71 0.40
C LYS A 276 -6.35 29.77 0.63
N ASN A 277 -5.70 28.62 0.81
CA ASN A 277 -4.26 28.54 1.09
C ASN A 277 -3.41 28.36 -0.17
N TYR A 278 -3.96 28.67 -1.35
CA TYR A 278 -3.28 28.49 -2.65
C TYR A 278 -1.90 29.15 -2.71
N SER A 279 -1.75 30.36 -2.16
CA SER A 279 -0.46 31.07 -2.17
C SER A 279 0.64 30.29 -1.45
N GLU A 280 0.30 29.57 -0.40
CA GLU A 280 1.23 28.74 0.37
C GLU A 280 1.58 27.45 -0.36
N PHE A 281 0.61 26.84 -1.04
CA PHE A 281 0.78 25.60 -1.82
C PHE A 281 1.20 25.83 -3.27
N PHE A 282 1.40 27.09 -3.71
CA PHE A 282 1.84 27.40 -5.07
C PHE A 282 3.13 26.65 -5.49
N PRO A 283 4.14 26.44 -4.63
CA PRO A 283 5.32 25.64 -5.00
C PRO A 283 4.98 24.20 -5.41
N SER A 284 3.84 23.63 -4.95
CA SER A 284 3.36 22.30 -5.39
C SER A 284 3.11 22.23 -6.90
N VAL A 285 2.83 23.37 -7.55
CA VAL A 285 2.66 23.44 -9.02
C VAL A 285 3.95 23.03 -9.73
N THR A 286 5.08 23.59 -9.31
CA THR A 286 6.39 23.24 -9.90
C THR A 286 6.73 21.78 -9.63
N THR A 287 6.51 21.31 -8.40
CA THR A 287 6.71 19.92 -8.02
C THR A 287 5.82 18.97 -8.86
N SER A 288 4.54 19.33 -9.06
CA SER A 288 3.62 18.55 -9.90
C SER A 288 4.09 18.46 -11.35
N ARG A 289 4.59 19.57 -11.92
CA ARG A 289 5.15 19.58 -13.28
C ARG A 289 6.39 18.71 -13.42
N ILE A 290 7.27 18.69 -12.42
CA ILE A 290 8.44 17.79 -12.41
C ILE A 290 7.98 16.35 -12.31
N LEU A 291 7.03 16.05 -11.42
CA LEU A 291 6.46 14.71 -11.25
C LEU A 291 5.63 14.23 -12.46
N ALA A 292 5.18 15.13 -13.33
CA ALA A 292 4.54 14.75 -14.60
C ALA A 292 5.47 13.88 -15.47
N ILE A 293 6.79 14.08 -15.39
CA ILE A 293 7.77 13.25 -16.08
C ILE A 293 7.74 11.82 -15.51
N ASN A 294 7.61 11.67 -14.18
CA ASN A 294 7.47 10.36 -13.54
C ASN A 294 6.18 9.64 -13.98
N LEU A 295 5.10 10.39 -14.27
CA LEU A 295 3.86 9.83 -14.80
C LEU A 295 4.06 9.14 -16.16
N PHE A 296 5.06 9.54 -16.93
CA PHE A 296 5.43 8.83 -18.15
C PHE A 296 6.19 7.53 -17.88
N PHE A 297 7.23 7.59 -17.05
CA PHE A 297 8.13 6.45 -16.86
C PHE A 297 7.58 5.38 -15.90
N SER A 298 6.91 5.76 -14.80
CA SER A 298 6.48 4.82 -13.77
C SER A 298 5.45 3.79 -14.24
N PRO A 299 4.39 4.14 -15.01
CA PRO A 299 3.48 3.16 -15.58
C PRO A 299 4.15 2.25 -16.63
N ILE A 300 5.06 2.79 -17.44
CA ILE A 300 5.80 2.00 -18.44
C ILE A 300 6.68 0.97 -17.74
N ASN A 301 7.41 1.37 -16.69
CA ASN A 301 8.21 0.45 -15.89
C ASN A 301 7.34 -0.67 -15.30
N GLY A 302 6.21 -0.32 -14.68
CA GLY A 302 5.24 -1.29 -14.18
C GLY A 302 4.70 -2.22 -15.28
N PHE A 303 4.38 -1.68 -16.45
CA PHE A 303 3.92 -2.47 -17.59
C PHE A 303 4.96 -3.50 -18.04
N ILE A 304 6.22 -3.09 -18.18
CA ILE A 304 7.31 -3.99 -18.55
C ILE A 304 7.49 -5.10 -17.48
N ALA A 305 7.48 -4.71 -16.21
CA ALA A 305 7.63 -5.65 -15.10
C ALA A 305 6.51 -6.71 -15.08
N TYR A 306 5.25 -6.26 -15.09
CA TYR A 306 4.10 -7.13 -14.89
C TYR A 306 3.60 -7.82 -16.18
N GLN A 307 3.76 -7.22 -17.36
CA GLN A 307 3.27 -7.79 -18.62
C GLN A 307 4.33 -8.59 -19.38
N ILE A 308 5.63 -8.30 -19.16
CA ILE A 308 6.70 -8.95 -19.92
C ILE A 308 7.52 -9.88 -19.02
N PHE A 309 8.05 -9.39 -17.90
CA PHE A 309 8.95 -10.18 -17.08
C PHE A 309 8.24 -11.19 -16.19
N MET A 310 7.14 -10.81 -15.57
CA MET A 310 6.43 -11.67 -14.63
C MET A 310 5.82 -12.91 -15.31
N PRO A 311 5.09 -12.80 -16.45
CA PRO A 311 4.60 -13.97 -17.17
C PRO A 311 5.72 -14.89 -17.69
N LYS A 312 6.90 -14.31 -17.98
CA LYS A 312 8.09 -15.07 -18.44
C LYS A 312 8.90 -15.66 -17.28
N LYS A 313 8.42 -15.61 -16.02
CA LYS A 313 9.09 -16.11 -14.81
C LYS A 313 10.49 -15.50 -14.60
N LYS A 314 10.64 -14.20 -14.93
CA LYS A 314 11.90 -13.46 -14.80
C LYS A 314 11.87 -12.45 -13.63
N GLU A 315 11.30 -12.84 -12.50
CA GLU A 315 11.13 -11.97 -11.32
C GLU A 315 12.48 -11.46 -10.78
N LYS A 316 13.56 -12.23 -10.96
CA LYS A 316 14.93 -11.80 -10.56
C LYS A 316 15.35 -10.49 -11.24
N ILE A 317 14.93 -10.25 -12.49
CA ILE A 317 15.26 -9.01 -13.21
C ILE A 317 14.52 -7.84 -12.56
N ILE A 318 13.23 -8.04 -12.21
CA ILE A 318 12.42 -7.01 -11.54
C ILE A 318 13.05 -6.66 -10.19
N PHE A 319 13.47 -7.67 -9.41
CA PHE A 319 14.11 -7.48 -8.12
C PHE A 319 15.37 -6.60 -8.23
N TRP A 320 16.32 -6.95 -9.14
CA TRP A 320 17.54 -6.18 -9.32
C TRP A 320 17.33 -4.78 -9.92
N ALA A 321 16.28 -4.60 -10.71
CA ALA A 321 15.93 -3.29 -11.27
C ALA A 321 15.23 -2.36 -10.25
N THR A 322 14.72 -2.92 -9.14
CA THR A 322 14.04 -2.14 -8.09
C THR A 322 15.00 -1.73 -6.96
N LEU A 323 16.10 -2.47 -6.78
CA LEU A 323 17.21 -2.12 -5.87
C LEU A 323 18.10 -1.04 -6.46
#